data_ebdf3e602de9f1e7e8b914ffdd11d9a3
#
_entry.id   ebdf3e602de9f1e7e8b914ffdd11d9a3
#
_cell.length_a   1.000
_cell.length_b   1.000
_cell.length_c   1.000
_cell.angle_alpha   90.00
_cell.angle_beta   90.00
_cell.angle_gamma   90.00
#
_symmetry.space_group_name_H-M   'P 1'
#
loop_
_entity.id
_entity.type
_entity.pdbx_description
1 polymer ?
#
loop_
_entity_poly.entity_id
_entity_poly.type
_entity_poly.pdbx_seq_one_letter_code
_entity_poly.pdbx_strand_id
1 'polypeptide(L)'
;MDQNKLYKVKISEEAQRGLGRIVSFVALNSIQAARVLKKDIVAEISSLKFLPERTPFLEGEFIPFNKYHKLVVRRNYLVLYQIKDDTVLVDYVIDCRHDYKWLIR
;
A
#
# COMPACT_ATOMS: atom_id res chain seq x y z
N MET A 1 -7.12 -22.04 12.22
CA MET A 1 -6.99 -20.77 11.50
C MET A 1 -8.31 -20.44 10.84
N ASP A 2 -8.79 -19.25 11.04
CA ASP A 2 -10.07 -18.81 10.50
C ASP A 2 -9.87 -18.15 9.14
N GLN A 3 -10.08 -18.92 8.07
CA GLN A 3 -9.91 -18.42 6.70
C GLN A 3 -11.03 -17.47 6.29
N ASN A 4 -12.11 -17.42 7.06
CA ASN A 4 -13.25 -16.57 6.76
C ASN A 4 -13.22 -15.25 7.53
N LYS A 5 -12.17 -15.02 8.31
CA LYS A 5 -12.05 -13.78 9.07
C LYS A 5 -11.87 -12.60 8.12
N LEU A 6 -12.70 -11.60 8.31
CA LEU A 6 -12.59 -10.35 7.57
C LEU A 6 -11.95 -9.30 8.47
N TYR A 7 -10.94 -8.66 7.95
CA TYR A 7 -10.27 -7.55 8.64
C TYR A 7 -10.89 -6.24 8.20
N LYS A 8 -10.86 -5.26 9.09
CA LYS A 8 -11.17 -3.89 8.74
C LYS A 8 -9.93 -3.31 8.06
N VAL A 9 -10.12 -2.49 7.04
CA VAL A 9 -9.01 -1.84 6.35
C VAL A 9 -9.16 -0.34 6.55
N LYS A 10 -8.17 0.27 7.19
CA LYS A 10 -8.12 1.72 7.41
C LYS A 10 -6.94 2.29 6.65
N ILE A 11 -7.14 3.40 5.99
CA ILE A 11 -6.12 4.07 5.20
C ILE A 11 -5.78 5.39 5.88
N SER A 12 -4.49 5.58 6.22
CA SER A 12 -4.02 6.80 6.88
C SER A 12 -4.12 8.01 5.94
N GLU A 13 -4.07 9.20 6.53
CA GLU A 13 -4.02 10.42 5.72
C GLU A 13 -2.78 10.44 4.84
N GLU A 14 -1.64 9.98 5.36
CA GLU A 14 -0.40 9.92 4.57
C GLU A 14 -0.55 8.98 3.39
N ALA A 15 -1.17 7.81 3.59
CA ALA A 15 -1.41 6.87 2.50
C ALA A 15 -2.34 7.47 1.45
N GLN A 16 -3.37 8.19 1.87
CA GLN A 16 -4.27 8.86 0.95
C GLN A 16 -3.54 9.95 0.15
N ARG A 17 -2.68 10.72 0.81
CA ARG A 17 -1.87 11.73 0.12
C ARG A 17 -0.92 11.09 -0.88
N GLY A 18 -0.29 9.99 -0.50
CA GLY A 18 0.59 9.25 -1.40
C GLY A 18 -0.13 8.76 -2.65
N LEU A 19 -1.32 8.18 -2.46
CA LEU A 19 -2.14 7.74 -3.58
C LEU A 19 -2.51 8.93 -4.47
N GLY A 20 -2.89 10.06 -3.87
CA GLY A 20 -3.22 11.27 -4.61
C GLY A 20 -2.06 11.79 -5.46
N ARG A 21 -0.84 11.79 -4.89
CA ARG A 21 0.36 12.21 -5.64
C ARG A 21 0.61 11.32 -6.85
N ILE A 22 0.49 10.00 -6.66
CA ILE A 22 0.69 9.04 -7.73
C ILE A 22 -0.32 9.25 -8.86
N VAL A 23 -1.60 9.35 -8.49
CA VAL A 23 -2.68 9.52 -9.46
C VAL A 23 -2.56 10.84 -10.20
N SER A 24 -2.22 11.91 -9.49
CA SER A 24 -2.05 13.24 -10.11
C SER A 24 -0.89 13.24 -11.09
N PHE A 25 0.20 12.59 -10.76
CA PHE A 25 1.36 12.50 -11.64
C PHE A 25 1.02 11.79 -12.95
N VAL A 26 0.34 10.64 -12.85
CA VAL A 26 -0.06 9.88 -14.05
C VAL A 26 -1.08 10.67 -14.88
N ALA A 27 -1.95 11.43 -14.22
CA ALA A 27 -2.96 12.23 -14.91
C ALA A 27 -2.37 13.33 -15.79
N LEU A 28 -1.12 13.73 -15.53
CA LEU A 28 -0.44 14.70 -16.40
C LEU A 28 -0.32 14.19 -17.83
N ASN A 29 -0.19 12.88 -18.00
CA ASN A 29 -0.09 12.26 -19.32
C ASN A 29 -1.42 11.70 -19.80
N SER A 30 -2.21 11.13 -18.90
CA SER A 30 -3.47 10.50 -19.28
C SER A 30 -4.40 10.42 -18.07
N ILE A 31 -5.49 11.14 -18.14
CA ILE A 31 -6.53 11.08 -17.11
C ILE A 31 -7.13 9.68 -17.04
N GLN A 32 -7.32 9.04 -18.19
CA GLN A 32 -7.87 7.69 -18.23
C GLN A 32 -6.95 6.68 -17.54
N ALA A 33 -5.64 6.77 -17.82
CA ALA A 33 -4.67 5.89 -17.18
C ALA A 33 -4.64 6.12 -15.66
N ALA A 34 -4.77 7.37 -15.22
CA ALA A 34 -4.80 7.69 -13.80
C ALA A 34 -6.02 7.07 -13.11
N ARG A 35 -7.17 7.11 -13.76
CA ARG A 35 -8.40 6.50 -13.20
C ARG A 35 -8.27 4.99 -13.06
N VAL A 36 -7.71 4.34 -14.08
CA VAL A 36 -7.51 2.88 -14.04
C VAL A 36 -6.51 2.51 -12.95
N LEU A 37 -5.41 3.26 -12.85
CA LEU A 37 -4.39 3.01 -11.83
C LEU A 37 -4.98 3.16 -10.43
N LYS A 38 -5.73 4.23 -10.18
CA LYS A 38 -6.37 4.44 -8.88
C LYS A 38 -7.29 3.29 -8.53
N LYS A 39 -8.09 2.85 -9.49
CA LYS A 39 -9.01 1.73 -9.29
C LYS A 39 -8.25 0.47 -8.91
N ASP A 40 -7.14 0.20 -9.59
CA ASP A 40 -6.34 -0.99 -9.31
C ASP A 40 -5.71 -0.95 -7.93
N ILE A 41 -5.12 0.19 -7.54
CA ILE A 41 -4.50 0.32 -6.23
C ILE A 41 -5.55 0.18 -5.13
N VAL A 42 -6.69 0.83 -5.28
CA VAL A 42 -7.77 0.75 -4.29
C VAL A 42 -8.30 -0.69 -4.17
N ALA A 43 -8.43 -1.39 -5.29
CA ALA A 43 -8.88 -2.78 -5.27
C ALA A 43 -7.89 -3.68 -4.53
N GLU A 44 -6.59 -3.48 -4.75
CA GLU A 44 -5.56 -4.23 -4.04
C GLU A 44 -5.56 -3.95 -2.55
N ILE A 45 -5.72 -2.69 -2.17
CA ILE A 45 -5.82 -2.31 -0.75
C ILE A 45 -7.06 -2.97 -0.14
N SER A 46 -8.19 -2.92 -0.82
CA SER A 46 -9.42 -3.53 -0.33
C SER A 46 -9.29 -5.04 -0.14
N SER A 47 -8.48 -5.70 -0.97
CA SER A 47 -8.26 -7.14 -0.86
C SER A 47 -7.57 -7.55 0.44
N LEU A 48 -6.95 -6.59 1.13
CA LEU A 48 -6.27 -6.85 2.40
C LEU A 48 -7.22 -7.23 3.53
N LYS A 49 -8.51 -7.09 3.32
CA LYS A 49 -9.50 -7.59 4.29
C LYS A 49 -9.47 -9.12 4.40
N PHE A 50 -8.86 -9.79 3.41
CA PHE A 50 -8.71 -11.25 3.41
C PHE A 50 -7.24 -11.60 3.56
N LEU A 51 -6.90 -12.41 4.57
CA LEU A 51 -5.54 -12.95 4.77
C LEU A 51 -4.45 -11.89 4.58
N PRO A 52 -4.49 -10.78 5.33
CA PRO A 52 -3.52 -9.70 5.13
C PRO A 52 -2.08 -10.09 5.47
N GLU A 53 -1.88 -11.18 6.21
CA GLU A 53 -0.54 -11.70 6.52
C GLU A 53 0.11 -12.45 5.36
N ARG A 54 -0.57 -12.56 4.22
CA ARG A 54 -0.05 -13.30 3.06
C ARG A 54 1.14 -12.64 2.35
N THR A 55 1.38 -11.36 2.60
CA THR A 55 2.50 -10.66 1.97
C THR A 55 3.71 -10.63 2.90
N PRO A 56 4.93 -10.50 2.35
CA PRO A 56 6.13 -10.44 3.17
C PRO A 56 6.24 -9.10 3.88
N PHE A 57 7.14 -9.06 4.88
CA PHE A 57 7.51 -7.81 5.51
C PHE A 57 8.49 -7.03 4.64
N LEU A 58 8.43 -5.70 4.76
CA LEU A 58 9.43 -4.83 4.17
C LEU A 58 10.69 -4.91 5.01
N GLU A 59 11.82 -5.19 4.36
CA GLU A 59 13.12 -5.29 5.03
C GLU A 59 14.07 -4.23 4.50
N GLY A 60 14.94 -3.77 5.35
CA GLY A 60 15.94 -2.78 4.99
C GLY A 60 16.72 -2.35 6.21
N GLU A 61 17.90 -1.78 5.99
CA GLU A 61 18.82 -1.40 7.06
C GLU A 61 18.19 -0.44 8.07
N PHE A 62 17.39 0.49 7.59
CA PHE A 62 16.76 1.49 8.44
C PHE A 62 15.25 1.27 8.61
N ILE A 63 14.77 0.08 8.26
CA ILE A 63 13.37 -0.27 8.40
C ILE A 63 13.20 -1.07 9.69
N PRO A 64 12.26 -0.69 10.58
CA PRO A 64 12.03 -1.47 11.79
C PRO A 64 11.65 -2.91 11.44
N PHE A 65 12.22 -3.85 12.18
CA PHE A 65 12.03 -5.28 11.93
C PHE A 65 10.57 -5.66 12.06
N ASN A 66 10.06 -6.35 11.05
CA ASN A 66 8.69 -6.89 11.01
C ASN A 66 7.61 -5.84 11.30
N LYS A 67 7.86 -4.59 10.98
CA LYS A 67 6.88 -3.55 11.22
C LYS A 67 5.85 -3.44 10.10
N TYR A 68 6.31 -3.42 8.85
CA TYR A 68 5.43 -3.23 7.72
C TYR A 68 5.40 -4.44 6.82
N HIS A 69 4.19 -4.88 6.49
CA HIS A 69 3.99 -5.74 5.33
C HIS A 69 4.06 -4.89 4.07
N LYS A 70 4.52 -5.47 2.96
CA LYS A 70 4.56 -4.79 1.69
C LYS A 70 3.69 -5.50 0.66
N LEU A 71 2.81 -4.75 0.02
CA LEU A 71 2.01 -5.22 -1.09
C LEU A 71 2.47 -4.46 -2.34
N VAL A 72 2.97 -5.18 -3.33
CA VAL A 72 3.44 -4.58 -4.57
C VAL A 72 2.29 -4.54 -5.58
N VAL A 73 2.03 -3.36 -6.14
CA VAL A 73 1.00 -3.19 -7.17
C VAL A 73 1.69 -2.72 -8.44
N ARG A 74 1.47 -3.44 -9.55
CA ARG A 74 2.05 -3.10 -10.87
C ARG A 74 3.55 -2.85 -10.82
N ARG A 75 4.32 -3.61 -10.03
CA ARG A 75 5.77 -3.51 -9.90
C ARG A 75 6.29 -2.23 -9.26
N ASN A 76 5.66 -1.09 -9.54
CA ASN A 76 6.23 0.22 -9.21
C ASN A 76 5.65 0.85 -7.97
N TYR A 77 4.57 0.30 -7.44
CA TYR A 77 3.87 0.90 -6.31
C TYR A 77 3.89 -0.03 -5.12
N LEU A 78 4.13 0.53 -3.95
CA LEU A 78 4.12 -0.22 -2.69
C LEU A 78 3.01 0.30 -1.79
N VAL A 79 2.27 -0.63 -1.24
CA VAL A 79 1.35 -0.35 -0.14
C VAL A 79 1.99 -0.94 1.11
N LEU A 80 2.28 -0.09 2.09
CA LEU A 80 2.88 -0.52 3.36
C LEU A 80 1.81 -0.48 4.44
N TYR A 81 1.66 -1.59 5.14
CA TYR A 81 0.60 -1.71 6.12
C TYR A 81 1.03 -2.54 7.32
N GLN A 82 0.34 -2.33 8.42
CA GLN A 82 0.48 -3.10 9.65
C GLN A 82 -0.85 -3.80 9.94
N ILE A 83 -0.75 -4.90 10.66
CA ILE A 83 -1.93 -5.63 11.11
C ILE A 83 -1.96 -5.51 12.63
N LYS A 84 -3.05 -4.96 13.16
CA LYS A 84 -3.26 -4.87 14.60
C LYS A 84 -4.64 -5.43 14.91
N ASP A 85 -4.67 -6.53 15.64
CA ASP A 85 -5.90 -7.25 16.00
C ASP A 85 -6.70 -7.61 14.75
N ASP A 86 -7.86 -7.02 14.55
CA ASP A 86 -8.74 -7.28 13.43
C ASP A 86 -8.67 -6.19 12.34
N THR A 87 -7.64 -5.33 12.41
CA THR A 87 -7.56 -4.16 11.55
C THR A 87 -6.25 -4.14 10.78
N VAL A 88 -6.35 -3.83 9.48
CA VAL A 88 -5.21 -3.53 8.63
C VAL A 88 -5.08 -2.02 8.56
N LEU A 89 -3.91 -1.51 8.96
CA LEU A 89 -3.61 -0.08 8.92
C LEU A 89 -2.68 0.20 7.76
N VAL A 90 -3.21 0.79 6.70
CA VAL A 90 -2.40 1.17 5.53
C VAL A 90 -1.76 2.51 5.84
N ASP A 91 -0.45 2.51 6.05
CA ASP A 91 0.30 3.70 6.45
C ASP A 91 0.87 4.49 5.28
N TYR A 92 1.27 3.81 4.21
CA TYR A 92 1.92 4.46 3.07
C TYR A 92 1.51 3.83 1.77
N VAL A 93 1.33 4.67 0.75
CA VAL A 93 1.25 4.26 -0.66
C VAL A 93 2.35 5.01 -1.39
N ILE A 94 3.27 4.29 -1.98
CA ILE A 94 4.55 4.82 -2.44
C ILE A 94 4.81 4.43 -3.89
N ASP A 95 5.34 5.39 -4.67
CA ASP A 95 5.90 5.09 -5.97
C ASP A 95 7.38 4.75 -5.76
N CYS A 96 7.76 3.49 -5.98
CA CYS A 96 9.13 3.02 -5.75
C CYS A 96 10.18 3.79 -6.53
N ARG A 97 9.79 4.40 -7.65
CA ARG A 97 10.71 5.15 -8.51
C ARG A 97 11.05 6.52 -7.93
N HIS A 98 10.17 7.07 -7.07
CA HIS A 98 10.30 8.43 -6.56
C HIS A 98 10.46 8.50 -5.05
N ASP A 99 9.68 7.70 -4.31
CA ASP A 99 9.52 7.89 -2.87
C ASP A 99 10.22 6.86 -2.02
N TYR A 100 10.59 5.73 -2.61
CA TYR A 100 11.06 4.58 -1.84
C TYR A 100 12.33 4.85 -1.03
N LYS A 101 13.20 5.71 -1.57
CA LYS A 101 14.50 5.94 -0.94
C LYS A 101 14.43 6.54 0.46
N TRP A 102 13.43 7.38 0.73
CA TRP A 102 13.39 7.97 2.06
C TRP A 102 12.97 7.00 3.14
N LEU A 103 12.33 5.90 2.76
CA LEU A 103 11.98 4.85 3.71
C LEU A 103 13.15 3.96 4.10
N ILE A 104 14.13 3.82 3.23
CA ILE A 104 15.22 2.86 3.42
C ILE A 104 16.54 3.52 3.82
N ARG A 105 16.57 4.82 4.02
CA ARG A 105 17.78 5.49 4.47
C ARG A 105 17.77 5.86 5.94
#